data_17028337c3ff13d87e8daf0efcc74aa8
#
_entry.id   17028337c3ff13d87e8daf0efcc74aa8
#
_cell.length_a   1.000
_cell.length_b   1.000
_cell.length_c   1.000
_cell.angle_alpha   90.00
_cell.angle_beta   90.00
_cell.angle_gamma   90.00
#
_symmetry.space_group_name_H-M   'P 1'
#
loop_
_entity.id
_entity.type
_entity.pdbx_description
1 polymer ?
#
loop_
_entity_poly.entity_id
_entity_poly.type
_entity_poly.pdbx_seq_one_letter_code
_entity_poly.pdbx_strand_id
1 'polypeptide(L)'
;MKIEDIKNKIKDNKPYINGWERMKRSSIIIPLVKINNEICILFEVRAKKLSSQPGDICFPGGKIDGNEAPKEAAIREVFEELGIKDVDIINELDTVVRYDNIIIHPYVGVIQNINEIDMNESEVDHTFYVPVNYFLNQEPLEIENKLNVERPEDFPYDLIVNKHNYKFKNGSYRVLFYKYEDYNIWGITAQILNNFLEKLR
;
A
#
# COMPACT_ATOMS: atom_id res chain seq x y z
N MET A 1 -28.61 -18.42 -25.94
CA MET A 1 -27.64 -18.93 -24.94
C MET A 1 -28.43 -19.68 -23.87
N LYS A 2 -28.07 -20.92 -23.55
CA LYS A 2 -28.72 -21.73 -22.52
C LYS A 2 -28.07 -21.51 -21.14
N ILE A 3 -28.77 -21.82 -20.05
CA ILE A 3 -28.22 -21.71 -18.69
C ILE A 3 -26.94 -22.55 -18.53
N GLU A 4 -26.90 -23.72 -19.16
CA GLU A 4 -25.73 -24.60 -19.11
C GLU A 4 -24.49 -23.97 -19.76
N ASP A 5 -24.67 -23.20 -20.84
CA ASP A 5 -23.58 -22.46 -21.47
C ASP A 5 -23.02 -21.39 -20.52
N ILE A 6 -23.89 -20.73 -19.73
CA ILE A 6 -23.48 -19.75 -18.73
C ILE A 6 -22.71 -20.42 -17.60
N LYS A 7 -23.22 -21.53 -17.06
CA LYS A 7 -22.53 -22.28 -15.99
C LYS A 7 -21.13 -22.70 -16.43
N ASN A 8 -21.00 -23.26 -17.63
CA ASN A 8 -19.71 -23.71 -18.16
C ASN A 8 -18.69 -22.56 -18.33
N LYS A 9 -19.17 -21.35 -18.65
CA LYS A 9 -18.29 -20.17 -18.80
C LYS A 9 -17.77 -19.62 -17.49
N ILE A 10 -18.53 -19.74 -16.40
CA ILE A 10 -18.19 -19.11 -15.13
C ILE A 10 -17.72 -20.09 -14.03
N LYS A 11 -17.83 -21.42 -14.25
CA LYS A 11 -17.51 -22.44 -13.23
C LYS A 11 -16.09 -22.35 -12.66
N ASP A 12 -15.14 -21.95 -13.50
CA ASP A 12 -13.71 -21.85 -13.12
C ASP A 12 -13.28 -20.41 -12.79
N ASN A 13 -14.25 -19.48 -12.70
CA ASN A 13 -13.96 -18.09 -12.39
C ASN A 13 -13.41 -17.97 -10.97
N LYS A 14 -12.22 -17.37 -10.85
CA LYS A 14 -11.64 -16.99 -9.55
C LYS A 14 -12.02 -15.53 -9.29
N PRO A 15 -12.87 -15.26 -8.28
CA PRO A 15 -13.27 -13.90 -7.99
C PRO A 15 -12.06 -13.06 -7.55
N TYR A 16 -12.02 -11.83 -8.02
CA TYR A 16 -11.06 -10.81 -7.62
C TYR A 16 -11.73 -9.43 -7.63
N ILE A 17 -10.97 -8.37 -7.53
CA ILE A 17 -11.49 -6.99 -7.53
C ILE A 17 -11.97 -6.65 -8.94
N ASN A 18 -13.27 -6.32 -9.11
CA ASN A 18 -13.82 -5.97 -10.42
C ASN A 18 -13.13 -4.71 -10.96
N GLY A 19 -12.63 -4.79 -12.20
CA GLY A 19 -11.93 -3.69 -12.87
C GLY A 19 -10.45 -3.55 -12.51
N TRP A 20 -9.88 -4.53 -11.80
CA TRP A 20 -8.47 -4.53 -11.42
C TRP A 20 -7.50 -4.42 -12.60
N GLU A 21 -7.89 -4.87 -13.78
CA GLU A 21 -7.07 -4.81 -15.01
C GLU A 21 -6.77 -3.37 -15.43
N ARG A 22 -7.57 -2.40 -14.97
CA ARG A 22 -7.40 -0.97 -15.22
C ARG A 22 -6.69 -0.25 -14.07
N MET A 23 -6.39 -0.95 -12.99
CA MET A 23 -5.75 -0.39 -11.80
C MET A 23 -4.24 -0.60 -11.85
N LYS A 24 -3.50 0.35 -11.29
CA LYS A 24 -2.08 0.15 -11.02
C LYS A 24 -1.94 -0.84 -9.87
N ARG A 25 -0.99 -1.75 -9.99
CA ARG A 25 -0.72 -2.74 -8.94
C ARG A 25 0.68 -2.51 -8.39
N SER A 26 0.78 -2.50 -7.07
CA SER A 26 2.05 -2.34 -6.34
C SER A 26 2.13 -3.37 -5.24
N SER A 27 3.35 -3.64 -4.80
CA SER A 27 3.61 -4.51 -3.67
C SER A 27 4.68 -3.88 -2.78
N ILE A 28 4.55 -4.06 -1.47
CA ILE A 28 5.48 -3.52 -0.47
C ILE A 28 5.80 -4.57 0.58
N ILE A 29 6.90 -4.38 1.29
CA ILE A 29 7.22 -5.16 2.49
C ILE A 29 7.29 -4.22 3.69
N ILE A 30 6.69 -4.61 4.81
CA ILE A 30 6.97 -4.07 6.15
C ILE A 30 8.18 -4.86 6.68
N PRO A 31 9.39 -4.27 6.64
CA PRO A 31 10.58 -5.01 7.05
C PRO A 31 10.73 -4.97 8.57
N LEU A 32 10.74 -6.14 9.18
CA LEU A 32 11.07 -6.32 10.59
C LEU A 32 12.56 -6.60 10.73
N VAL A 33 13.21 -5.86 11.61
CA VAL A 33 14.64 -5.99 11.90
C VAL A 33 14.86 -6.08 13.40
N LYS A 34 15.92 -6.74 13.83
CA LYS A 34 16.28 -6.81 15.24
C LYS A 34 17.44 -5.86 15.54
N ILE A 35 17.20 -4.85 16.39
CA ILE A 35 18.17 -3.87 16.82
C ILE A 35 18.26 -3.90 18.36
N ASN A 36 19.44 -4.09 18.93
CA ASN A 36 19.64 -4.10 20.37
C ASN A 36 18.64 -4.99 21.13
N ASN A 37 18.32 -6.15 20.57
CA ASN A 37 17.38 -7.12 21.11
C ASN A 37 15.89 -6.70 21.06
N GLU A 38 15.58 -5.62 20.37
CA GLU A 38 14.23 -5.10 20.12
C GLU A 38 13.83 -5.28 18.65
N ILE A 39 12.55 -5.60 18.41
CA ILE A 39 12.01 -5.71 17.05
C ILE A 39 11.59 -4.32 16.59
N CYS A 40 12.19 -3.87 15.50
CA CYS A 40 11.92 -2.58 14.86
C CYS A 40 11.34 -2.78 13.46
N ILE A 41 10.60 -1.80 13.01
CA ILE A 41 10.17 -1.64 11.62
C ILE A 41 11.18 -0.72 10.94
N LEU A 42 11.67 -1.12 9.76
CA LEU A 42 12.46 -0.27 8.90
C LEU A 42 11.53 0.55 8.01
N PHE A 43 11.82 1.83 7.91
CA PHE A 43 11.22 2.78 6.98
C PHE A 43 12.29 3.39 6.08
N GLU A 44 11.88 3.80 4.91
CA GLU A 44 12.68 4.56 3.96
C GLU A 44 12.19 5.99 3.85
N VAL A 45 13.12 6.91 3.66
CA VAL A 45 12.84 8.27 3.21
C VAL A 45 13.22 8.35 1.74
N ARG A 46 12.27 8.70 0.90
CA ARG A 46 12.46 8.78 -0.55
C ARG A 46 13.45 9.86 -0.94
N ALA A 47 14.31 9.58 -1.92
CA ALA A 47 15.32 10.52 -2.37
C ALA A 47 14.70 11.84 -2.86
N LYS A 48 15.30 12.96 -2.47
CA LYS A 48 14.81 14.33 -2.79
C LYS A 48 14.78 14.65 -4.27
N LYS A 49 15.53 13.91 -5.09
CA LYS A 49 15.59 14.07 -6.55
C LYS A 49 14.51 13.34 -7.32
N LEU A 50 13.66 12.55 -6.66
CA LEU A 50 12.56 11.84 -7.30
C LEU A 50 11.49 12.82 -7.78
N SER A 51 10.87 12.51 -8.93
CA SER A 51 9.77 13.28 -9.49
C SER A 51 8.43 13.07 -8.76
N SER A 52 8.31 11.96 -8.02
CA SER A 52 7.10 11.61 -7.28
C SER A 52 7.42 11.43 -5.81
N GLN A 53 6.70 12.17 -4.96
CA GLN A 53 6.76 12.09 -3.50
C GLN A 53 8.19 12.17 -2.92
N PRO A 54 9.02 13.17 -3.31
CA PRO A 54 10.36 13.32 -2.77
C PRO A 54 10.31 13.60 -1.27
N GLY A 55 11.11 12.88 -0.48
CA GLY A 55 11.18 13.01 0.96
C GLY A 55 10.02 12.36 1.74
N ASP A 56 9.06 11.72 1.08
CA ASP A 56 8.01 10.96 1.76
C ASP A 56 8.60 9.72 2.43
N ILE A 57 7.96 9.32 3.53
CA ILE A 57 8.31 8.11 4.27
C ILE A 57 7.47 6.96 3.73
N CYS A 58 8.13 5.86 3.38
CA CYS A 58 7.47 4.68 2.85
C CYS A 58 8.07 3.38 3.39
N PHE A 59 7.42 2.28 3.06
CA PHE A 59 8.01 0.94 3.10
C PHE A 59 8.66 0.64 1.76
N PRO A 60 9.73 -0.16 1.72
CA PRO A 60 10.29 -0.62 0.46
C PRO A 60 9.25 -1.33 -0.38
N GLY A 61 9.24 -1.01 -1.66
CA GLY A 61 8.29 -1.56 -2.59
C GLY A 61 7.94 -0.66 -3.76
N GLY A 62 7.30 -1.25 -4.76
CA GLY A 62 6.98 -0.55 -5.98
C GLY A 62 5.95 -1.25 -6.84
N LYS A 63 6.03 -0.99 -8.14
CA LYS A 63 5.08 -1.47 -9.12
C LYS A 63 5.28 -2.96 -9.41
N ILE A 64 4.18 -3.70 -9.55
CA ILE A 64 4.20 -5.07 -10.05
C ILE A 64 4.31 -5.03 -11.59
N ASP A 65 5.34 -5.62 -12.16
CA ASP A 65 5.60 -5.60 -13.57
C ASP A 65 5.04 -6.83 -14.29
N GLY A 66 4.38 -6.59 -15.43
CA GLY A 66 3.86 -7.65 -16.29
C GLY A 66 3.02 -8.69 -15.55
N ASN A 67 3.48 -9.94 -15.58
CA ASN A 67 2.82 -11.10 -14.94
C ASN A 67 3.51 -11.51 -13.62
N GLU A 68 4.37 -10.67 -13.07
CA GLU A 68 5.06 -10.91 -11.81
C GLU A 68 4.06 -11.15 -10.68
N ALA A 69 4.35 -12.10 -9.80
CA ALA A 69 3.54 -12.30 -8.61
C ALA A 69 3.79 -11.15 -7.58
N PRO A 70 2.78 -10.71 -6.83
CA PRO A 70 2.96 -9.60 -5.87
C PRO A 70 4.11 -9.82 -4.88
N LYS A 71 4.28 -11.05 -4.38
CA LYS A 71 5.39 -11.41 -3.48
C LYS A 71 6.76 -11.25 -4.15
N GLU A 72 6.89 -11.64 -5.41
CA GLU A 72 8.14 -11.54 -6.17
C GLU A 72 8.49 -10.07 -6.41
N ALA A 73 7.50 -9.25 -6.79
CA ALA A 73 7.67 -7.80 -6.93
C ALA A 73 8.17 -7.16 -5.64
N ALA A 74 7.56 -7.48 -4.49
CA ALA A 74 7.97 -6.93 -3.20
C ALA A 74 9.41 -7.27 -2.85
N ILE A 75 9.86 -8.51 -3.10
CA ILE A 75 11.25 -8.93 -2.84
C ILE A 75 12.22 -8.25 -3.81
N ARG A 76 11.86 -8.13 -5.09
CA ARG A 76 12.68 -7.44 -6.10
C ARG A 76 12.90 -5.97 -5.73
N GLU A 77 11.83 -5.27 -5.33
CA GLU A 77 11.92 -3.86 -4.95
C GLU A 77 12.81 -3.66 -3.71
N VAL A 78 12.69 -4.52 -2.68
CA VAL A 78 13.61 -4.48 -1.52
C VAL A 78 15.07 -4.66 -1.96
N PHE A 79 15.32 -5.53 -2.94
CA PHE A 79 16.67 -5.69 -3.47
C PHE A 79 17.14 -4.45 -4.25
N GLU A 80 16.28 -3.86 -5.07
CA GLU A 80 16.59 -2.67 -5.88
C GLU A 80 16.82 -1.43 -5.02
N GLU A 81 16.05 -1.26 -3.93
CA GLU A 81 16.12 -0.09 -3.04
C GLU A 81 17.17 -0.24 -1.93
N LEU A 82 17.29 -1.44 -1.32
CA LEU A 82 18.11 -1.69 -0.14
C LEU A 82 19.29 -2.65 -0.35
N GLY A 83 19.44 -3.27 -1.53
CA GLY A 83 20.47 -4.27 -1.80
C GLY A 83 20.23 -5.63 -1.11
N ILE A 84 19.18 -5.79 -0.35
CA ILE A 84 18.87 -7.00 0.43
C ILE A 84 18.30 -8.08 -0.46
N LYS A 85 18.96 -9.25 -0.50
CA LYS A 85 18.53 -10.41 -1.30
C LYS A 85 17.61 -11.35 -0.55
N ASP A 86 17.87 -11.55 0.72
CA ASP A 86 17.19 -12.55 1.54
C ASP A 86 16.24 -11.87 2.53
N VAL A 87 14.95 -11.85 2.17
CA VAL A 87 13.87 -11.41 3.05
C VAL A 87 13.00 -12.63 3.36
N ASP A 88 12.91 -12.97 4.63
CA ASP A 88 12.03 -14.05 5.11
C ASP A 88 10.59 -13.53 5.22
N ILE A 89 9.78 -13.81 4.20
CA ILE A 89 8.38 -13.34 4.16
C ILE A 89 7.54 -14.18 5.14
N ILE A 90 6.99 -13.49 6.15
CA ILE A 90 6.09 -14.08 7.14
C ILE A 90 4.71 -14.32 6.53
N ASN A 91 4.07 -13.26 5.99
CA ASN A 91 2.73 -13.37 5.41
C ASN A 91 2.37 -12.12 4.58
N GLU A 92 1.32 -12.24 3.77
CA GLU A 92 0.62 -11.12 3.16
C GLU A 92 -0.42 -10.56 4.14
N LEU A 93 -0.55 -9.23 4.18
CA LEU A 93 -1.60 -8.53 4.92
C LEU A 93 -2.81 -8.24 4.02
N ASP A 94 -3.80 -7.53 4.58
CA ASP A 94 -4.99 -7.15 3.82
C ASP A 94 -4.61 -6.24 2.63
N THR A 95 -5.05 -6.62 1.44
CA THR A 95 -4.86 -5.84 0.22
C THR A 95 -5.52 -4.47 0.35
N VAL A 96 -4.80 -3.41 0.03
CA VAL A 96 -5.33 -2.05 0.04
C VAL A 96 -5.81 -1.68 -1.36
N VAL A 97 -7.08 -1.28 -1.46
CA VAL A 97 -7.67 -0.73 -2.69
C VAL A 97 -7.90 0.76 -2.48
N ARG A 98 -7.28 1.58 -3.31
CA ARG A 98 -7.33 3.03 -3.20
C ARG A 98 -8.32 3.65 -4.20
N TYR A 99 -8.81 4.82 -3.83
CA TYR A 99 -9.75 5.60 -4.67
C TYR A 99 -9.13 6.12 -5.98
N ASP A 100 -7.79 6.18 -6.06
CA ASP A 100 -7.03 6.63 -7.23
C ASP A 100 -6.60 5.47 -8.15
N ASN A 101 -7.34 4.37 -8.12
CA ASN A 101 -7.14 3.18 -8.95
C ASN A 101 -5.79 2.47 -8.72
N ILE A 102 -5.39 2.33 -7.46
CA ILE A 102 -4.20 1.58 -7.07
C ILE A 102 -4.61 0.42 -6.15
N ILE A 103 -4.05 -0.75 -6.42
CA ILE A 103 -4.09 -1.93 -5.55
C ILE A 103 -2.70 -2.14 -4.97
N ILE A 104 -2.60 -2.28 -3.65
CA ILE A 104 -1.33 -2.53 -2.97
C ILE A 104 -1.42 -3.84 -2.22
N HIS A 105 -0.43 -4.71 -2.42
CA HIS A 105 -0.24 -5.98 -1.72
C HIS A 105 0.87 -5.82 -0.67
N PRO A 106 0.52 -5.61 0.60
CA PRO A 106 1.49 -5.49 1.68
C PRO A 106 1.91 -6.86 2.18
N TYR A 107 3.20 -7.05 2.38
CA TYR A 107 3.80 -8.22 3.04
C TYR A 107 4.48 -7.80 4.33
N VAL A 108 4.62 -8.74 5.25
CA VAL A 108 5.52 -8.61 6.41
C VAL A 108 6.69 -9.54 6.18
N GLY A 109 7.91 -9.04 6.34
CA GLY A 109 9.12 -9.83 6.13
C GLY A 109 10.19 -9.49 7.16
N VAL A 110 11.09 -10.44 7.43
CA VAL A 110 12.23 -10.27 8.33
C VAL A 110 13.51 -10.11 7.52
N ILE A 111 14.26 -9.06 7.83
CA ILE A 111 15.62 -8.85 7.35
C ILE A 111 16.55 -9.27 8.50
N GLN A 112 17.32 -10.35 8.29
CA GLN A 112 18.17 -10.95 9.33
C GLN A 112 19.41 -10.12 9.62
N ASN A 113 19.97 -9.48 8.60
CA ASN A 113 21.23 -8.75 8.71
C ASN A 113 21.14 -7.33 8.13
N ILE A 114 20.96 -6.36 9.01
CA ILE A 114 20.88 -4.94 8.62
C ILE A 114 22.21 -4.37 8.11
N ASN A 115 23.34 -5.04 8.37
CA ASN A 115 24.63 -4.58 7.87
C ASN A 115 24.84 -4.86 6.37
N GLU A 116 23.94 -5.62 5.76
CA GLU A 116 23.92 -5.86 4.31
C GLU A 116 23.15 -4.80 3.52
N ILE A 117 22.57 -3.81 4.21
CA ILE A 117 21.85 -2.72 3.55
C ILE A 117 22.83 -1.90 2.73
N ASP A 118 22.61 -1.90 1.41
CA ASP A 118 23.31 -1.09 0.42
C ASP A 118 22.26 -0.29 -0.37
N MET A 119 21.95 0.89 0.15
CA MET A 119 20.86 1.72 -0.37
C MET A 119 21.14 2.25 -1.76
N ASN A 120 20.17 2.15 -2.64
CA ASN A 120 20.17 2.85 -3.91
C ASN A 120 19.89 4.35 -3.66
N GLU A 121 20.94 5.17 -3.57
CA GLU A 121 20.84 6.62 -3.34
C GLU A 121 20.04 7.36 -4.43
N SER A 122 19.71 6.68 -5.54
CA SER A 122 18.84 7.25 -6.56
C SER A 122 17.37 7.22 -6.15
N GLU A 123 16.97 6.36 -5.24
CA GLU A 123 15.60 6.13 -4.81
C GLU A 123 15.39 6.38 -3.32
N VAL A 124 16.38 6.06 -2.50
CA VAL A 124 16.32 6.17 -1.03
C VAL A 124 17.35 7.21 -0.55
N ASP A 125 16.89 8.21 0.23
CA ASP A 125 17.75 9.21 0.87
C ASP A 125 18.43 8.60 2.11
N HIS A 126 17.64 7.97 2.96
CA HIS A 126 18.12 7.23 4.14
C HIS A 126 17.04 6.30 4.68
N THR A 127 17.44 5.41 5.59
CA THR A 127 16.54 4.55 6.34
C THR A 127 16.54 4.92 7.83
N PHE A 128 15.44 4.64 8.51
CA PHE A 128 15.36 4.73 9.96
C PHE A 128 14.53 3.58 10.53
N TYR A 129 14.62 3.39 11.84
CA TYR A 129 14.05 2.25 12.52
C TYR A 129 13.20 2.69 13.68
N VAL A 130 12.01 2.11 13.82
CA VAL A 130 11.09 2.41 14.91
C VAL A 130 10.70 1.12 15.60
N PRO A 131 10.86 1.03 16.93
CA PRO A 131 10.40 -0.13 17.69
C PRO A 131 8.92 -0.41 17.48
N VAL A 132 8.55 -1.68 17.22
CA VAL A 132 7.14 -2.08 17.07
C VAL A 132 6.34 -1.67 18.30
N ASN A 133 6.90 -1.87 19.51
CA ASN A 133 6.27 -1.51 20.77
C ASN A 133 5.96 -0.01 20.89
N TYR A 134 6.74 0.86 20.24
CA TYR A 134 6.46 2.28 20.21
C TYR A 134 5.09 2.56 19.57
N PHE A 135 4.83 1.97 18.41
CA PHE A 135 3.56 2.13 17.71
C PHE A 135 2.39 1.41 18.38
N LEU A 136 2.62 0.26 19.02
CA LEU A 136 1.57 -0.47 19.75
C LEU A 136 1.00 0.36 20.93
N ASN A 137 1.79 1.28 21.48
CA ASN A 137 1.40 2.18 22.56
C ASN A 137 0.89 3.56 22.07
N GLN A 138 0.70 3.73 20.76
CA GLN A 138 0.19 4.96 20.17
C GLN A 138 -1.12 4.73 19.42
N GLU A 139 -1.98 5.73 19.47
CA GLU A 139 -3.11 5.86 18.55
C GLU A 139 -2.73 6.89 17.47
N PRO A 140 -3.01 6.61 16.20
CA PRO A 140 -2.76 7.57 15.13
C PRO A 140 -3.69 8.78 15.24
N LEU A 141 -3.22 9.94 14.79
CA LEU A 141 -4.13 11.02 14.46
C LEU A 141 -4.90 10.62 13.19
N GLU A 142 -6.21 10.62 13.27
CA GLU A 142 -7.11 10.25 12.17
C GLU A 142 -7.87 11.49 11.66
N ILE A 143 -7.82 11.70 10.35
CA ILE A 143 -8.54 12.77 9.65
C ILE A 143 -9.40 12.17 8.56
N GLU A 144 -10.69 12.50 8.55
CA GLU A 144 -11.60 12.10 7.47
C GLU A 144 -11.60 13.14 6.34
N ASN A 145 -11.16 12.72 5.16
CA ASN A 145 -11.24 13.51 3.93
C ASN A 145 -12.50 13.17 3.14
N LYS A 146 -13.12 14.19 2.54
CA LYS A 146 -14.29 14.00 1.65
C LYS A 146 -13.85 13.80 0.21
N LEU A 147 -14.48 12.84 -0.47
CA LEU A 147 -14.34 12.61 -1.90
C LEU A 147 -15.56 13.16 -2.63
N ASN A 148 -15.34 14.17 -3.44
CA ASN A 148 -16.36 14.73 -4.32
C ASN A 148 -16.13 14.22 -5.76
N VAL A 149 -17.20 13.75 -6.41
CA VAL A 149 -17.16 13.30 -7.80
C VAL A 149 -17.62 14.42 -8.70
N GLU A 150 -16.71 14.95 -9.49
CA GLU A 150 -17.04 15.87 -10.59
C GLU A 150 -17.49 15.06 -11.80
N ARG A 151 -18.56 15.49 -12.44
CA ARG A 151 -19.12 14.85 -13.61
C ARG A 151 -18.84 15.70 -14.82
N PRO A 152 -18.52 15.09 -15.98
CA PRO A 152 -18.32 15.85 -17.20
C PRO A 152 -19.65 16.53 -17.63
N GLU A 153 -19.54 17.57 -18.43
CA GLU A 153 -20.72 18.35 -18.89
C GLU A 153 -21.71 17.50 -19.70
N ASP A 154 -21.20 16.53 -20.44
CA ASP A 154 -21.96 15.59 -21.27
C ASP A 154 -22.44 14.35 -20.50
N PHE A 155 -22.40 14.36 -19.16
CA PHE A 155 -22.92 13.25 -18.36
C PHE A 155 -24.39 12.97 -18.68
N PRO A 156 -24.76 11.72 -19.04
CA PRO A 156 -26.07 11.41 -19.60
C PRO A 156 -27.16 11.34 -18.52
N TYR A 157 -27.53 12.45 -17.95
CA TYR A 157 -28.57 12.54 -16.91
C TYR A 157 -29.92 11.98 -17.35
N ASP A 158 -30.22 12.02 -18.66
CA ASP A 158 -31.47 11.48 -19.20
C ASP A 158 -31.62 9.96 -19.09
N LEU A 159 -30.50 9.25 -18.88
CA LEU A 159 -30.50 7.80 -18.72
C LEU A 159 -30.69 7.33 -17.26
N ILE A 160 -30.74 8.27 -16.31
CA ILE A 160 -30.91 7.93 -14.88
C ILE A 160 -32.22 8.46 -14.32
N VAL A 161 -32.74 7.76 -13.30
CA VAL A 161 -33.96 8.19 -12.58
C VAL A 161 -33.72 9.53 -11.91
N ASN A 162 -34.70 10.43 -11.94
CA ASN A 162 -34.63 11.80 -11.43
C ASN A 162 -33.65 12.73 -12.17
N LYS A 163 -33.00 12.29 -13.23
CA LYS A 163 -32.14 13.11 -14.10
C LYS A 163 -31.18 14.01 -13.29
N HIS A 164 -31.18 15.31 -13.56
CA HIS A 164 -30.36 16.31 -12.86
C HIS A 164 -30.68 16.41 -11.33
N ASN A 165 -31.83 15.92 -10.89
CA ASN A 165 -32.22 15.92 -9.46
C ASN A 165 -31.74 14.66 -8.71
N TYR A 166 -31.02 13.74 -9.38
CA TYR A 166 -30.52 12.55 -8.72
C TYR A 166 -29.49 12.91 -7.65
N LYS A 167 -29.70 12.46 -6.41
CA LYS A 167 -28.80 12.71 -5.29
C LYS A 167 -27.71 11.64 -5.25
N PHE A 168 -26.56 11.96 -5.83
CA PHE A 168 -25.39 11.11 -5.72
C PHE A 168 -24.80 11.17 -4.30
N LYS A 169 -24.30 10.03 -3.83
CA LYS A 169 -23.55 9.99 -2.58
C LYS A 169 -22.11 10.43 -2.84
N ASN A 170 -21.56 11.21 -1.93
CA ASN A 170 -20.14 11.46 -1.84
C ASN A 170 -19.45 10.33 -1.06
N GLY A 171 -18.18 10.13 -1.32
CA GLY A 171 -17.34 9.23 -0.55
C GLY A 171 -16.54 9.96 0.52
N SER A 172 -15.91 9.20 1.39
CA SER A 172 -14.87 9.69 2.28
C SER A 172 -13.78 8.64 2.43
N TYR A 173 -12.60 9.07 2.87
CA TYR A 173 -11.51 8.16 3.24
C TYR A 173 -10.74 8.75 4.42
N ARG A 174 -10.19 7.87 5.24
CA ARG A 174 -9.40 8.25 6.42
C ARG A 174 -7.93 8.40 6.05
N VAL A 175 -7.30 9.44 6.58
CA VAL A 175 -5.86 9.66 6.51
C VAL A 175 -5.32 9.54 7.93
N LEU A 176 -4.36 8.67 8.12
CA LEU A 176 -3.71 8.41 9.40
C LEU A 176 -2.35 9.08 9.44
N PHE A 177 -1.95 9.49 10.66
CA PHE A 177 -0.66 10.08 10.95
C PHE A 177 -0.09 9.45 12.22
N TYR A 178 1.14 8.93 12.12
CA TYR A 178 1.97 8.55 13.25
C TYR A 178 3.17 9.49 13.32
N LYS A 179 3.61 9.82 14.52
CA LYS A 179 4.82 10.60 14.72
C LYS A 179 5.85 9.77 15.46
N TYR A 180 7.10 9.84 15.02
CA TYR A 180 8.25 9.30 15.70
C TYR A 180 9.39 10.29 15.58
N GLU A 181 9.82 10.90 16.70
CA GLU A 181 10.80 12.00 16.73
C GLU A 181 10.43 13.10 15.74
N ASP A 182 11.27 13.36 14.73
CA ASP A 182 11.03 14.35 13.66
C ASP A 182 10.34 13.74 12.42
N TYR A 183 10.08 12.43 12.42
CA TYR A 183 9.42 11.74 11.31
C TYR A 183 7.91 11.76 11.45
N ASN A 184 7.23 12.15 10.37
CA ASN A 184 5.78 12.08 10.25
C ASN A 184 5.41 11.00 9.22
N ILE A 185 4.97 9.85 9.71
CA ILE A 185 4.52 8.72 8.87
C ILE A 185 3.03 8.92 8.64
N TRP A 186 2.61 9.08 7.39
CA TRP A 186 1.25 9.44 7.08
C TRP A 186 0.68 8.75 5.83
N GLY A 187 -0.59 8.97 5.57
CA GLY A 187 -1.24 8.52 4.35
C GLY A 187 -1.28 7.01 4.22
N ILE A 188 -0.86 6.50 3.06
CA ILE A 188 -0.91 5.06 2.75
C ILE A 188 0.05 4.26 3.62
N THR A 189 1.23 4.79 3.91
CA THR A 189 2.22 4.14 4.77
C THR A 189 1.66 3.96 6.18
N ALA A 190 1.04 5.00 6.75
CA ALA A 190 0.39 4.92 8.05
C ALA A 190 -0.83 3.99 8.05
N GLN A 191 -1.60 3.94 6.95
CA GLN A 191 -2.73 3.02 6.83
C GLN A 191 -2.28 1.56 6.84
N ILE A 192 -1.23 1.22 6.10
CA ILE A 192 -0.66 -0.13 6.05
C ILE A 192 -0.03 -0.49 7.40
N LEU A 193 0.71 0.45 8.01
CA LEU A 193 1.24 0.30 9.37
C LEU A 193 0.12 -0.02 10.37
N ASN A 194 -0.96 0.76 10.36
CA ASN A 194 -2.09 0.56 11.28
C ASN A 194 -2.72 -0.82 11.11
N ASN A 195 -2.94 -1.27 9.87
CA ASN A 195 -3.46 -2.62 9.60
C ASN A 195 -2.54 -3.71 10.17
N PHE A 196 -1.22 -3.55 10.05
CA PHE A 196 -0.25 -4.45 10.66
C PHE A 196 -0.37 -4.45 12.19
N LEU A 197 -0.40 -3.27 12.83
CA LEU A 197 -0.49 -3.14 14.28
C LEU A 197 -1.81 -3.71 14.84
N GLU A 198 -2.92 -3.56 14.14
CA GLU A 198 -4.21 -4.16 14.51
C GLU A 198 -4.17 -5.70 14.53
N LYS A 199 -3.31 -6.32 13.73
CA LYS A 199 -3.11 -7.78 13.75
C LYS A 199 -2.24 -8.26 14.92
N LEU A 200 -1.52 -7.35 15.57
CA LEU A 200 -0.68 -7.63 16.74
C LEU A 200 -1.38 -7.34 18.08
N ARG A 201 -2.47 -6.57 18.08
CA ARG A 201 -3.31 -6.26 19.24
C ARG A 201 -4.32 -7.36 19.51
#